data_fcde0dff9b7239a32c09ea9332e57bbe
#
_entry.id   fcde0dff9b7239a32c09ea9332e57bbe
#
_cell.length_a   1.000
_cell.length_b   1.000
_cell.length_c   1.000
_cell.angle_alpha   90.00
_cell.angle_beta   90.00
_cell.angle_gamma   90.00
#
_symmetry.space_group_name_H-M   'P 1'
#
loop_
_entity.id
_entity.type
_entity.pdbx_description
1 polymer ?
#
loop_
_entity_poly.entity_id
_entity_poly.type
_entity_poly.pdbx_seq_one_letter_code
_entity_poly.pdbx_strand_id
1 'polypeptide(L)'
;MPDAIVARILRLPGYGVYAWEATDATSTLTLWVRQTAPEPAYRCGGCGQAGRDLHSWTERRVRDLPWGTWTVWLVVEGHRLRCPRCGVRTERIPWLAGKARYTARFEAAVAQDCEQAPVSRVAGKWGLPGETVRRLDKRVLRRWAAGRPRAPLRYLGVDEIFLGRGVKFLTVVSNLETGEPIWVGPDRKRETLDRYFAEALPRRRRRFVRAVCVDMWEPFAQSLRWHLPHARLVYDKFHVLRHASEAVDETRRAEFFRKRGEARALVRGKRWLLLRSWTHLDREDRQTLRELFALNRRLAKAYLLRDQLGQLWSYRAEGWARRFLSTWLRALRWQRLPAFQKLGRLLTRHLDGILNYCHEKVPFGKVEAINGNIRAMLRRGRGYRDHEYLLLKVQRATATRRLQPAA
;
A
#
# COMPACT_ATOMS: atom_id res chain seq x y z
N MET A 1 -30.15 14.06 -39.85
CA MET A 1 -29.51 15.10 -39.00
C MET A 1 -29.33 14.72 -37.52
N PRO A 2 -30.17 13.91 -36.86
CA PRO A 2 -29.88 13.44 -35.48
C PRO A 2 -28.54 12.70 -35.38
N ASP A 3 -28.19 11.94 -36.41
CA ASP A 3 -26.99 11.05 -36.41
C ASP A 3 -25.67 11.79 -36.31
N ALA A 4 -25.55 12.98 -36.89
CA ALA A 4 -24.30 13.77 -36.83
C ALA A 4 -24.04 14.34 -35.43
N ILE A 5 -25.09 14.72 -34.69
CA ILE A 5 -24.96 15.20 -33.29
C ILE A 5 -24.60 14.02 -32.40
N VAL A 6 -25.26 12.88 -32.55
CA VAL A 6 -24.99 11.67 -31.79
C VAL A 6 -23.56 11.20 -32.01
N ALA A 7 -23.07 11.18 -33.27
CA ALA A 7 -21.70 10.81 -33.61
C ALA A 7 -20.66 11.76 -32.98
N ARG A 8 -20.95 13.08 -32.95
CA ARG A 8 -20.07 14.10 -32.33
C ARG A 8 -19.97 13.95 -30.82
N ILE A 9 -21.09 13.61 -30.16
CA ILE A 9 -21.12 13.38 -28.69
C ILE A 9 -20.44 12.07 -28.35
N LEU A 10 -20.71 11.00 -29.12
CA LEU A 10 -20.21 9.66 -28.87
C LEU A 10 -18.68 9.55 -28.98
N ARG A 11 -18.08 10.26 -29.95
CA ARG A 11 -16.62 10.32 -30.19
C ARG A 11 -15.91 8.97 -30.12
N LEU A 12 -16.40 7.98 -30.85
CA LEU A 12 -15.74 6.68 -31.00
C LEU A 12 -14.70 6.76 -32.11
N PRO A 13 -13.40 6.57 -31.81
CA PRO A 13 -12.37 6.66 -32.86
C PRO A 13 -12.60 5.69 -33.99
N GLY A 14 -12.80 6.21 -35.23
CA GLY A 14 -13.00 5.46 -36.44
C GLY A 14 -14.38 4.79 -36.60
N TYR A 15 -15.36 5.11 -35.75
CA TYR A 15 -16.70 4.56 -35.82
C TYR A 15 -17.77 5.65 -35.78
N GLY A 16 -18.84 5.47 -36.55
CA GLY A 16 -20.01 6.31 -36.60
C GLY A 16 -21.27 5.53 -36.26
N VAL A 17 -22.31 6.24 -35.80
CA VAL A 17 -23.63 5.67 -35.56
C VAL A 17 -24.38 5.66 -36.88
N TYR A 18 -25.01 4.54 -37.21
CA TYR A 18 -25.86 4.42 -38.40
C TYR A 18 -27.33 4.11 -38.09
N ALA A 19 -27.62 3.65 -36.87
CA ALA A 19 -28.97 3.46 -36.36
C ALA A 19 -29.01 3.63 -34.85
N TRP A 20 -30.17 3.97 -34.29
CA TRP A 20 -30.39 4.07 -32.87
C TRP A 20 -31.82 3.72 -32.49
N GLU A 21 -32.03 3.29 -31.26
CA GLU A 21 -33.31 2.97 -30.66
C GLU A 21 -33.33 3.47 -29.21
N ALA A 22 -34.41 4.15 -28.82
CA ALA A 22 -34.61 4.59 -27.44
C ALA A 22 -35.85 3.89 -26.89
N THR A 23 -35.70 3.25 -25.72
CA THR A 23 -36.78 2.57 -25.01
C THR A 23 -37.05 3.27 -23.70
N ASP A 24 -38.08 4.14 -23.66
CA ASP A 24 -38.44 4.98 -22.50
C ASP A 24 -38.74 4.14 -21.25
N ALA A 25 -39.47 3.04 -21.40
CA ALA A 25 -39.84 2.14 -20.29
C ALA A 25 -38.68 1.64 -19.47
N THR A 26 -37.49 1.53 -20.07
CA THR A 26 -36.26 1.04 -19.42
C THR A 26 -35.15 2.09 -19.34
N SER A 27 -35.42 3.32 -19.85
CA SER A 27 -34.42 4.37 -20.05
C SER A 27 -33.14 3.82 -20.71
N THR A 28 -33.34 3.07 -21.82
CA THR A 28 -32.26 2.40 -22.54
C THR A 28 -32.11 3.01 -23.94
N LEU A 29 -30.87 3.40 -24.28
CA LEU A 29 -30.48 3.86 -25.60
C LEU A 29 -29.53 2.84 -26.24
N THR A 30 -29.94 2.28 -27.37
CA THR A 30 -29.09 1.35 -28.15
C THR A 30 -28.64 2.06 -29.43
N LEU A 31 -27.31 2.06 -29.66
CA LEU A 31 -26.68 2.71 -30.81
C LEU A 31 -25.92 1.65 -31.64
N TRP A 32 -26.29 1.51 -32.90
CA TRP A 32 -25.56 0.64 -33.85
C TRP A 32 -24.41 1.45 -34.48
N VAL A 33 -23.21 0.92 -34.34
CA VAL A 33 -21.98 1.62 -34.78
C VAL A 33 -21.18 0.78 -35.78
N ARG A 34 -20.65 1.44 -36.80
CA ARG A 34 -19.79 0.84 -37.83
C ARG A 34 -18.56 1.69 -38.11
N GLN A 35 -17.55 1.14 -38.75
CA GLN A 35 -16.39 1.92 -39.20
C GLN A 35 -16.82 3.00 -40.20
N THR A 36 -16.25 4.20 -40.06
CA THR A 36 -16.55 5.36 -40.90
C THR A 36 -15.64 5.43 -42.13
N ALA A 37 -14.58 4.64 -42.20
CA ALA A 37 -13.68 4.61 -43.38
C ALA A 37 -14.44 4.03 -44.58
N PRO A 38 -14.28 4.62 -45.79
CA PRO A 38 -14.90 4.12 -47.03
C PRO A 38 -14.52 2.66 -47.31
N GLU A 39 -13.26 2.31 -47.03
CA GLU A 39 -12.78 0.92 -47.09
C GLU A 39 -12.32 0.47 -45.66
N PRO A 40 -13.12 -0.31 -44.98
CA PRO A 40 -12.76 -0.77 -43.64
C PRO A 40 -11.45 -1.55 -43.63
N ALA A 41 -10.48 -1.08 -42.87
CA ALA A 41 -9.23 -1.79 -42.64
C ALA A 41 -9.20 -2.33 -41.21
N TYR A 42 -9.39 -3.63 -41.06
CA TYR A 42 -9.42 -4.30 -39.77
C TYR A 42 -7.99 -4.56 -39.28
N ARG A 43 -7.75 -4.40 -37.99
CA ARG A 43 -6.45 -4.69 -37.38
C ARG A 43 -6.48 -5.99 -36.60
N CYS A 44 -5.52 -6.87 -36.87
CA CYS A 44 -5.38 -8.12 -36.13
C CYS A 44 -5.20 -7.86 -34.62
N GLY A 45 -6.01 -8.49 -33.77
CA GLY A 45 -5.91 -8.36 -32.31
C GLY A 45 -4.64 -8.98 -31.70
N GLY A 46 -3.91 -9.82 -32.46
CA GLY A 46 -2.65 -10.41 -32.04
C GLY A 46 -1.45 -9.50 -32.34
N CYS A 47 -1.18 -9.23 -33.60
CA CYS A 47 0.01 -8.48 -34.04
C CYS A 47 -0.26 -7.02 -34.45
N GLY A 48 -1.52 -6.60 -34.55
CA GLY A 48 -1.91 -5.24 -34.97
C GLY A 48 -1.80 -4.99 -36.48
N GLN A 49 -1.38 -5.97 -37.29
CA GLN A 49 -1.30 -5.85 -38.74
C GLN A 49 -2.69 -5.61 -39.32
N ALA A 50 -2.78 -4.68 -40.30
CA ALA A 50 -4.00 -4.45 -41.03
C ALA A 50 -4.28 -5.64 -41.99
N GLY A 51 -5.56 -5.98 -42.15
CA GLY A 51 -6.00 -7.04 -43.03
C GLY A 51 -7.45 -6.85 -43.46
N ARG A 52 -7.80 -7.42 -44.62
CA ARG A 52 -9.17 -7.38 -45.17
C ARG A 52 -9.76 -8.79 -45.32
N ASP A 53 -8.97 -9.83 -45.14
CA ASP A 53 -9.44 -11.23 -45.25
C ASP A 53 -10.22 -11.58 -43.99
N LEU A 54 -11.55 -11.55 -44.13
CA LEU A 54 -12.50 -11.85 -43.07
C LEU A 54 -12.81 -13.36 -43.03
N HIS A 55 -12.69 -13.93 -41.84
CA HIS A 55 -13.10 -15.30 -41.59
C HIS A 55 -14.60 -15.38 -41.20
N SER A 56 -15.04 -14.49 -40.31
CA SER A 56 -16.41 -14.45 -39.80
C SER A 56 -16.64 -13.15 -39.01
N TRP A 57 -17.87 -12.83 -38.73
CA TRP A 57 -18.25 -11.72 -37.87
C TRP A 57 -19.31 -12.14 -36.86
N THR A 58 -19.48 -11.36 -35.80
CA THR A 58 -20.51 -11.53 -34.77
C THR A 58 -20.95 -10.18 -34.25
N GLU A 59 -22.23 -10.02 -34.05
CA GLU A 59 -22.72 -8.82 -33.38
C GLU A 59 -22.38 -8.84 -31.90
N ARG A 60 -21.94 -7.72 -31.39
CA ARG A 60 -21.54 -7.56 -29.98
C ARG A 60 -22.25 -6.38 -29.36
N ARG A 61 -22.95 -6.62 -28.27
CA ARG A 61 -23.57 -5.57 -27.45
C ARG A 61 -22.67 -5.25 -26.28
N VAL A 62 -22.24 -3.98 -26.18
CA VAL A 62 -21.31 -3.49 -25.14
C VAL A 62 -21.88 -2.24 -24.45
N ARG A 63 -21.75 -2.17 -23.15
CA ARG A 63 -22.23 -1.01 -22.39
C ARG A 63 -21.24 0.13 -22.46
N ASP A 64 -21.77 1.34 -22.66
CA ASP A 64 -20.99 2.58 -22.67
C ASP A 64 -21.41 3.53 -21.52
N LEU A 65 -20.76 4.68 -21.44
CA LEU A 65 -21.13 5.72 -20.46
C LEU A 65 -22.59 6.11 -20.60
N PRO A 66 -23.32 6.34 -19.51
CA PRO A 66 -24.70 6.79 -19.56
C PRO A 66 -24.80 8.21 -20.17
N TRP A 67 -25.92 8.50 -20.81
CA TRP A 67 -26.30 9.84 -21.25
C TRP A 67 -27.43 10.36 -20.34
N GLY A 68 -27.09 11.23 -19.40
CA GLY A 68 -28.02 11.60 -18.35
C GLY A 68 -28.52 10.39 -17.57
N THR A 69 -29.79 10.11 -17.58
CA THR A 69 -30.41 8.94 -16.93
C THR A 69 -30.44 7.69 -17.80
N TRP A 70 -30.06 7.78 -19.08
CA TRP A 70 -30.15 6.69 -20.03
C TRP A 70 -28.96 5.73 -19.93
N THR A 71 -29.25 4.43 -19.84
CA THR A 71 -28.24 3.38 -20.04
C THR A 71 -27.93 3.24 -21.52
N VAL A 72 -26.68 3.43 -21.91
CA VAL A 72 -26.25 3.38 -23.31
C VAL A 72 -25.60 2.03 -23.65
N TRP A 73 -26.09 1.42 -24.70
CA TRP A 73 -25.54 0.22 -25.29
C TRP A 73 -25.06 0.51 -26.72
N LEU A 74 -23.86 0.03 -27.03
CA LEU A 74 -23.34 0.04 -28.40
C LEU A 74 -23.42 -1.36 -28.97
N VAL A 75 -23.95 -1.46 -30.16
CA VAL A 75 -23.99 -2.66 -30.96
C VAL A 75 -22.97 -2.51 -32.08
N VAL A 76 -21.98 -3.38 -32.12
CA VAL A 76 -20.86 -3.34 -33.08
C VAL A 76 -20.59 -4.71 -33.66
N GLU A 77 -20.35 -4.76 -34.97
CA GLU A 77 -19.86 -5.97 -35.62
C GLU A 77 -18.40 -6.22 -35.24
N GLY A 78 -18.13 -7.38 -34.67
CA GLY A 78 -16.80 -7.84 -34.32
C GLY A 78 -16.32 -8.86 -35.33
N HIS A 79 -15.24 -8.53 -36.07
CA HIS A 79 -14.73 -9.36 -37.13
C HIS A 79 -13.60 -10.29 -36.66
N ARG A 80 -13.55 -11.51 -37.24
CA ARG A 80 -12.41 -12.39 -37.14
C ARG A 80 -11.66 -12.36 -38.45
N LEU A 81 -10.36 -12.11 -38.38
CA LEU A 81 -9.46 -11.97 -39.54
C LEU A 81 -8.64 -13.25 -39.73
N ARG A 82 -8.37 -13.63 -40.95
CA ARG A 82 -7.30 -14.58 -41.32
C ARG A 82 -5.99 -13.81 -41.41
N CYS A 83 -5.26 -13.72 -40.29
CA CYS A 83 -3.99 -13.04 -40.26
C CYS A 83 -2.87 -14.00 -40.71
N PRO A 84 -2.02 -13.63 -41.70
CA PRO A 84 -0.95 -14.51 -42.16
C PRO A 84 0.10 -14.82 -41.08
N ARG A 85 0.25 -13.96 -40.07
CA ARG A 85 1.19 -14.18 -38.96
C ARG A 85 0.60 -14.89 -37.74
N CYS A 86 -0.68 -14.68 -37.48
CA CYS A 86 -1.32 -15.11 -36.23
C CYS A 86 -2.42 -16.17 -36.39
N GLY A 87 -2.74 -16.53 -37.62
CA GLY A 87 -3.92 -17.35 -37.91
C GLY A 87 -5.23 -16.58 -37.69
N VAL A 88 -6.32 -17.27 -37.43
CA VAL A 88 -7.64 -16.63 -37.24
C VAL A 88 -7.65 -15.89 -35.87
N ARG A 89 -7.82 -14.56 -35.90
CA ARG A 89 -7.86 -13.70 -34.72
C ARG A 89 -9.00 -12.70 -34.79
N THR A 90 -9.59 -12.36 -33.63
CA THR A 90 -10.55 -11.26 -33.51
C THR A 90 -9.83 -9.95 -33.80
N GLU A 91 -10.48 -9.02 -34.49
CA GLU A 91 -9.97 -7.68 -34.75
C GLU A 91 -9.73 -6.87 -33.46
N ARG A 92 -8.89 -5.86 -33.59
CA ARG A 92 -8.64 -4.87 -32.53
C ARG A 92 -9.53 -3.66 -32.75
N ILE A 93 -10.57 -3.52 -31.94
CA ILE A 93 -11.40 -2.31 -31.88
C ILE A 93 -10.75 -1.32 -30.92
N PRO A 94 -10.42 -0.07 -31.30
CA PRO A 94 -9.63 0.85 -30.47
C PRO A 94 -10.21 1.18 -29.09
N TRP A 95 -11.53 1.28 -29.03
CA TRP A 95 -12.28 1.64 -27.82
C TRP A 95 -12.85 0.45 -27.05
N LEU A 96 -12.53 -0.78 -27.47
CA LEU A 96 -13.05 -2.02 -26.87
C LEU A 96 -11.94 -3.05 -26.66
N ALA A 97 -11.68 -3.44 -25.44
CA ALA A 97 -10.63 -4.42 -25.13
C ALA A 97 -11.10 -5.86 -25.40
N GLY A 98 -10.57 -6.48 -26.46
CA GLY A 98 -10.82 -7.90 -26.77
C GLY A 98 -12.29 -8.31 -26.64
N LYS A 99 -12.60 -9.27 -25.78
CA LYS A 99 -13.97 -9.75 -25.51
C LYS A 99 -14.71 -8.95 -24.43
N ALA A 100 -14.31 -7.70 -24.11
CA ALA A 100 -14.95 -6.90 -23.09
C ALA A 100 -16.42 -6.60 -23.41
N ARG A 101 -17.24 -6.53 -22.37
CA ARG A 101 -18.67 -6.15 -22.42
C ARG A 101 -18.90 -4.66 -22.13
N TYR A 102 -17.83 -3.91 -21.95
CA TYR A 102 -17.82 -2.49 -21.58
C TYR A 102 -16.80 -1.76 -22.44
N THR A 103 -17.09 -0.53 -22.83
CA THR A 103 -16.11 0.31 -23.53
C THR A 103 -14.94 0.68 -22.60
N ALA A 104 -13.79 1.01 -23.17
CA ALA A 104 -12.61 1.40 -22.40
C ALA A 104 -12.87 2.62 -21.50
N ARG A 105 -13.66 3.59 -21.98
CA ARG A 105 -14.03 4.78 -21.21
C ARG A 105 -15.02 4.48 -20.09
N PHE A 106 -15.95 3.54 -20.27
CA PHE A 106 -16.80 3.06 -19.20
C PHE A 106 -15.97 2.38 -18.09
N GLU A 107 -15.03 1.49 -18.46
CA GLU A 107 -14.11 0.88 -17.49
C GLU A 107 -13.30 1.93 -16.72
N ALA A 108 -12.81 2.96 -17.42
CA ALA A 108 -12.04 4.04 -16.80
C ALA A 108 -12.87 4.86 -15.80
N ALA A 109 -14.12 5.19 -16.14
CA ALA A 109 -15.02 5.95 -15.26
C ALA A 109 -15.39 5.14 -13.99
N VAL A 110 -15.70 3.85 -14.14
CA VAL A 110 -15.94 2.95 -13.00
C VAL A 110 -14.70 2.87 -12.10
N ALA A 111 -13.51 2.76 -12.68
CA ALA A 111 -12.28 2.71 -11.91
C ALA A 111 -11.97 4.04 -11.20
N GLN A 112 -12.27 5.17 -11.83
CA GLN A 112 -12.13 6.50 -11.23
C GLN A 112 -13.03 6.64 -10.00
N ASP A 113 -14.29 6.22 -10.07
CA ASP A 113 -15.18 6.20 -8.91
C ASP A 113 -14.64 5.29 -7.80
N CYS A 114 -14.02 4.16 -8.16
CA CYS A 114 -13.37 3.25 -7.20
C CYS A 114 -12.15 3.86 -6.50
N GLU A 115 -11.56 4.93 -7.02
CA GLU A 115 -10.51 5.69 -6.29
C GLU A 115 -11.09 6.41 -5.07
N GLN A 116 -12.33 6.89 -5.15
CA GLN A 116 -12.99 7.70 -4.14
C GLN A 116 -13.91 6.90 -3.22
N ALA A 117 -14.55 5.84 -3.70
CA ALA A 117 -15.58 5.10 -3.00
C ALA A 117 -15.29 3.58 -2.92
N PRO A 118 -15.84 2.86 -1.92
CA PRO A 118 -15.78 1.41 -1.87
C PRO A 118 -16.60 0.78 -3.01
N VAL A 119 -16.18 -0.43 -3.41
CA VAL A 119 -16.80 -1.20 -4.51
C VAL A 119 -18.31 -1.32 -4.39
N SER A 120 -18.84 -1.51 -3.18
CA SER A 120 -20.29 -1.62 -2.96
C SER A 120 -21.08 -0.35 -3.32
N ARG A 121 -20.52 0.82 -3.05
CA ARG A 121 -21.12 2.12 -3.43
C ARG A 121 -21.07 2.34 -4.94
N VAL A 122 -19.91 2.02 -5.54
CA VAL A 122 -19.73 2.12 -7.00
C VAL A 122 -20.65 1.13 -7.72
N ALA A 123 -20.82 -0.08 -7.19
CA ALA A 123 -21.75 -1.08 -7.71
C ALA A 123 -23.20 -0.54 -7.76
N GLY A 124 -23.67 0.06 -6.68
CA GLY A 124 -24.99 0.69 -6.63
C GLY A 124 -25.12 1.85 -7.64
N LYS A 125 -24.12 2.75 -7.71
CA LYS A 125 -24.13 3.89 -8.66
C LYS A 125 -24.25 3.45 -10.12
N TRP A 126 -23.51 2.39 -10.49
CA TRP A 126 -23.44 1.94 -11.88
C TRP A 126 -24.45 0.82 -12.22
N GLY A 127 -25.23 0.35 -11.27
CA GLY A 127 -26.16 -0.79 -11.47
C GLY A 127 -25.42 -2.05 -11.90
N LEU A 128 -24.26 -2.35 -11.28
CA LEU A 128 -23.41 -3.49 -11.59
C LEU A 128 -23.21 -4.39 -10.37
N PRO A 129 -23.04 -5.71 -10.57
CA PRO A 129 -22.57 -6.58 -9.49
C PRO A 129 -21.20 -6.12 -8.97
N GLY A 130 -20.99 -6.14 -7.65
CA GLY A 130 -19.73 -5.72 -7.02
C GLY A 130 -18.50 -6.46 -7.55
N GLU A 131 -18.64 -7.76 -7.88
CA GLU A 131 -17.58 -8.54 -8.51
C GLU A 131 -17.19 -7.99 -9.90
N THR A 132 -18.18 -7.54 -10.67
CA THR A 132 -17.93 -6.92 -11.99
C THR A 132 -17.15 -5.61 -11.79
N VAL A 133 -17.59 -4.74 -10.87
CA VAL A 133 -16.88 -3.48 -10.55
C VAL A 133 -15.45 -3.76 -10.13
N ARG A 134 -15.23 -4.71 -9.22
CA ARG A 134 -13.87 -5.10 -8.78
C ARG A 134 -13.00 -5.57 -9.95
N ARG A 135 -13.57 -6.39 -10.86
CA ARG A 135 -12.84 -6.91 -12.02
C ARG A 135 -12.49 -5.78 -13.02
N LEU A 136 -13.39 -4.82 -13.24
CA LEU A 136 -13.13 -3.65 -14.08
C LEU A 136 -12.03 -2.77 -13.49
N ASP A 137 -12.13 -2.39 -12.23
CA ASP A 137 -11.15 -1.59 -11.53
C ASP A 137 -9.76 -2.28 -11.51
N LYS A 138 -9.71 -3.58 -11.16
CA LYS A 138 -8.46 -4.35 -11.17
C LYS A 138 -7.81 -4.39 -12.56
N ARG A 139 -8.59 -4.48 -13.63
CA ARG A 139 -8.09 -4.45 -15.01
C ARG A 139 -7.46 -3.10 -15.36
N VAL A 140 -8.11 -2.01 -14.99
CA VAL A 140 -7.58 -0.65 -15.21
C VAL A 140 -6.30 -0.44 -14.40
N LEU A 141 -6.28 -0.85 -13.13
CA LEU A 141 -5.10 -0.77 -12.28
C LEU A 141 -3.93 -1.60 -12.79
N ARG A 142 -4.16 -2.81 -13.31
CA ARG A 142 -3.11 -3.64 -13.93
C ARG A 142 -2.52 -2.96 -15.16
N ARG A 143 -3.34 -2.38 -16.03
CA ARG A 143 -2.87 -1.61 -17.19
C ARG A 143 -2.03 -0.41 -16.77
N TRP A 144 -2.50 0.34 -15.79
CA TRP A 144 -1.75 1.44 -15.21
C TRP A 144 -0.40 0.99 -14.63
N ALA A 145 -0.38 -0.08 -13.84
CA ALA A 145 0.85 -0.59 -13.23
C ALA A 145 1.86 -1.10 -14.26
N ALA A 146 1.38 -1.75 -15.35
CA ALA A 146 2.23 -2.26 -16.43
C ALA A 146 2.93 -1.14 -17.23
N GLY A 147 2.30 0.03 -17.33
CA GLY A 147 2.88 1.20 -18.01
C GLY A 147 3.88 2.00 -17.18
N ARG A 148 4.11 1.63 -15.91
CA ARG A 148 5.01 2.39 -15.02
C ARG A 148 6.47 1.96 -15.16
N PRO A 149 7.41 2.91 -15.14
CA PRO A 149 8.84 2.58 -15.07
C PRO A 149 9.14 1.88 -13.73
N ARG A 150 10.03 0.90 -13.78
CA ARG A 150 10.50 0.20 -12.57
C ARG A 150 11.45 1.11 -11.79
N ALA A 151 11.04 1.49 -10.59
CA ALA A 151 11.87 2.29 -9.71
C ALA A 151 13.12 1.50 -9.23
N PRO A 152 14.23 2.20 -8.93
CA PRO A 152 15.36 1.64 -8.20
C PRO A 152 14.91 0.99 -6.88
N LEU A 153 15.65 0.00 -6.41
CA LEU A 153 15.31 -0.77 -5.21
C LEU A 153 16.55 -0.92 -4.33
N ARG A 154 17.05 0.20 -3.79
CA ARG A 154 18.20 0.22 -2.90
C ARG A 154 17.84 -0.01 -1.45
N TYR A 155 16.68 0.48 -1.03
CA TYR A 155 16.21 0.40 0.34
C TYR A 155 14.84 -0.30 0.40
N LEU A 156 14.79 -1.44 1.07
CA LEU A 156 13.55 -2.17 1.34
C LEU A 156 13.05 -1.87 2.75
N GLY A 157 11.74 -1.86 2.92
CA GLY A 157 11.07 -1.95 4.21
C GLY A 157 10.28 -3.25 4.28
N VAL A 158 10.41 -3.99 5.37
CA VAL A 158 9.62 -5.18 5.66
C VAL A 158 8.93 -4.97 7.00
N ASP A 159 7.61 -5.04 7.01
CA ASP A 159 6.82 -4.85 8.23
C ASP A 159 5.53 -5.67 8.14
N GLU A 160 4.79 -5.75 9.24
CA GLU A 160 3.51 -6.43 9.28
C GLU A 160 2.37 -5.50 9.69
N ILE A 161 1.19 -5.81 9.18
CA ILE A 161 -0.06 -5.15 9.57
C ILE A 161 -0.96 -6.19 10.22
N PHE A 162 -1.37 -5.91 11.46
CA PHE A 162 -2.38 -6.72 12.14
C PHE A 162 -3.77 -6.42 11.56
N LEU A 163 -4.46 -7.46 11.09
CA LEU A 163 -5.77 -7.38 10.44
C LEU A 163 -6.95 -7.74 11.35
N GLY A 164 -6.69 -8.24 12.56
CA GLY A 164 -7.71 -8.67 13.49
C GLY A 164 -7.96 -10.19 13.49
N ARG A 165 -9.21 -10.60 13.77
CA ARG A 165 -9.58 -12.02 13.85
C ARG A 165 -9.56 -12.68 12.47
N GLY A 166 -9.11 -13.93 12.39
CA GLY A 166 -8.98 -14.70 11.14
C GLY A 166 -7.57 -14.62 10.57
N VAL A 167 -7.36 -13.92 9.46
CA VAL A 167 -6.00 -13.61 8.95
C VAL A 167 -5.37 -12.56 9.84
N LYS A 168 -4.54 -13.01 10.80
CA LYS A 168 -4.02 -12.12 11.85
C LYS A 168 -3.08 -11.04 11.32
N PHE A 169 -2.24 -11.36 10.35
CA PHE A 169 -1.19 -10.47 9.86
C PHE A 169 -1.11 -10.46 8.34
N LEU A 170 -0.69 -9.32 7.81
CA LEU A 170 -0.31 -9.11 6.43
C LEU A 170 1.16 -8.66 6.41
N THR A 171 2.04 -9.42 5.78
CA THR A 171 3.42 -8.99 5.54
C THR A 171 3.44 -8.00 4.38
N VAL A 172 4.09 -6.88 4.57
CA VAL A 172 4.23 -5.80 3.57
C VAL A 172 5.71 -5.59 3.25
N VAL A 173 6.05 -5.69 1.97
CA VAL A 173 7.37 -5.29 1.48
C VAL A 173 7.23 -4.00 0.71
N SER A 174 8.08 -3.03 1.00
CA SER A 174 8.00 -1.68 0.49
C SER A 174 9.32 -1.21 -0.11
N ASN A 175 9.25 -0.37 -1.14
CA ASN A 175 10.39 0.40 -1.61
C ASN A 175 10.46 1.71 -0.81
N LEU A 176 11.49 1.87 0.01
CA LEU A 176 11.65 3.05 0.86
C LEU A 176 12.13 4.30 0.10
N GLU A 177 12.64 4.17 -1.12
CA GLU A 177 12.97 5.34 -1.96
C GLU A 177 11.70 5.97 -2.49
N THR A 178 10.78 5.15 -2.98
CA THR A 178 9.51 5.62 -3.54
C THR A 178 8.40 5.76 -2.48
N GLY A 179 8.50 5.14 -1.30
CA GLY A 179 7.44 5.10 -0.30
C GLY A 179 6.20 4.33 -0.79
N GLU A 180 6.38 3.29 -1.62
CA GLU A 180 5.29 2.46 -2.14
C GLU A 180 5.44 1.01 -1.68
N PRO A 181 4.33 0.33 -1.33
CA PRO A 181 4.37 -1.11 -1.17
C PRO A 181 4.62 -1.76 -2.53
N ILE A 182 5.50 -2.75 -2.55
CA ILE A 182 5.84 -3.49 -3.79
C ILE A 182 5.36 -4.93 -3.75
N TRP A 183 5.04 -5.45 -2.57
CA TRP A 183 4.48 -6.77 -2.39
C TRP A 183 3.72 -6.87 -1.07
N VAL A 184 2.71 -7.72 -1.02
CA VAL A 184 1.98 -8.09 0.19
C VAL A 184 1.74 -9.60 0.21
N GLY A 185 1.82 -10.20 1.38
CA GLY A 185 1.55 -11.63 1.59
C GLY A 185 0.83 -11.91 2.90
N PRO A 186 0.15 -13.06 3.03
CA PRO A 186 -0.54 -13.43 4.26
C PRO A 186 0.46 -13.77 5.36
N ASP A 187 0.04 -13.61 6.61
CA ASP A 187 0.73 -13.90 7.86
C ASP A 187 2.11 -13.20 8.04
N ARG A 188 2.91 -13.62 9.03
CA ARG A 188 4.24 -13.08 9.33
C ARG A 188 5.29 -14.17 9.53
N LYS A 189 5.28 -15.17 8.67
CA LYS A 189 6.23 -16.28 8.72
C LYS A 189 7.43 -16.02 7.84
N ARG A 190 8.52 -16.75 8.09
CA ARG A 190 9.72 -16.75 7.26
C ARG A 190 9.38 -17.12 5.82
N GLU A 191 8.62 -18.19 5.63
CA GLU A 191 8.22 -18.73 4.33
C GLU A 191 7.41 -17.71 3.50
N THR A 192 6.67 -16.82 4.17
CA THR A 192 5.95 -15.73 3.50
C THR A 192 6.93 -14.74 2.88
N LEU A 193 7.98 -14.36 3.59
CA LEU A 193 9.00 -13.48 3.04
C LEU A 193 9.88 -14.18 2.00
N ASP A 194 10.19 -15.47 2.18
CA ASP A 194 10.91 -16.28 1.19
C ASP A 194 10.16 -16.33 -0.14
N ARG A 195 8.81 -16.41 -0.09
CA ARG A 195 7.96 -16.35 -1.29
C ARG A 195 8.06 -15.01 -2.02
N TYR A 196 8.17 -13.88 -1.32
CA TYR A 196 8.45 -12.59 -1.97
C TYR A 196 9.72 -12.64 -2.82
N PHE A 197 10.79 -13.23 -2.30
CA PHE A 197 12.06 -13.39 -3.03
C PHE A 197 11.94 -14.35 -4.22
N ALA A 198 11.14 -15.39 -4.10
CA ALA A 198 10.93 -16.35 -5.20
C ALA A 198 10.10 -15.74 -6.34
N GLU A 199 8.99 -15.06 -6.01
CA GLU A 199 7.98 -14.60 -6.96
C GLU A 199 8.24 -13.19 -7.51
N ALA A 200 8.67 -12.25 -6.64
CA ALA A 200 8.64 -10.83 -6.95
C ALA A 200 10.02 -10.18 -7.10
N LEU A 201 11.07 -10.72 -6.48
CA LEU A 201 12.42 -10.15 -6.55
C LEU A 201 13.43 -11.12 -7.18
N PRO A 202 13.62 -11.09 -8.52
CA PRO A 202 14.59 -11.93 -9.21
C PRO A 202 16.02 -11.74 -8.70
N ARG A 203 16.83 -12.81 -8.69
CA ARG A 203 18.23 -12.78 -8.19
C ARG A 203 19.05 -11.63 -8.74
N ARG A 204 18.93 -11.34 -10.06
CA ARG A 204 19.64 -10.23 -10.72
C ARG A 204 19.32 -8.84 -10.14
N ARG A 205 18.16 -8.63 -9.51
CA ARG A 205 17.77 -7.37 -8.87
C ARG A 205 18.17 -7.30 -7.40
N ARG A 206 18.37 -8.42 -6.74
CA ARG A 206 18.72 -8.46 -5.30
C ARG A 206 20.03 -7.74 -5.04
N ARG A 207 21.02 -7.83 -5.95
CA ARG A 207 22.34 -7.19 -5.84
C ARG A 207 22.31 -5.66 -5.66
N PHE A 208 21.21 -5.01 -6.05
CA PHE A 208 21.06 -3.55 -5.91
C PHE A 208 20.52 -3.13 -4.55
N VAL A 209 20.01 -4.07 -3.75
CA VAL A 209 19.50 -3.77 -2.42
C VAL A 209 20.68 -3.54 -1.48
N ARG A 210 20.78 -2.33 -0.94
CA ARG A 210 21.87 -1.91 -0.02
C ARG A 210 21.51 -2.16 1.43
N ALA A 211 20.27 -1.83 1.81
CA ALA A 211 19.80 -2.07 3.16
C ALA A 211 18.32 -2.43 3.22
N VAL A 212 17.94 -3.14 4.27
CA VAL A 212 16.56 -3.53 4.57
C VAL A 212 16.19 -3.05 5.96
N CYS A 213 15.14 -2.21 6.05
CA CYS A 213 14.52 -1.82 7.30
C CYS A 213 13.50 -2.88 7.72
N VAL A 214 13.61 -3.40 8.92
CA VAL A 214 12.76 -4.48 9.44
C VAL A 214 12.60 -4.36 10.96
N ASP A 215 11.54 -4.95 11.53
CA ASP A 215 11.42 -5.15 12.98
C ASP A 215 12.41 -6.22 13.49
N MET A 216 12.68 -6.23 14.79
CA MET A 216 13.51 -7.23 15.48
C MET A 216 12.82 -8.60 15.56
N TRP A 217 12.10 -9.00 14.49
CA TRP A 217 11.45 -10.29 14.34
C TRP A 217 12.38 -11.29 13.63
N GLU A 218 12.87 -12.27 14.38
CA GLU A 218 13.94 -13.16 13.92
C GLU A 218 13.60 -13.94 12.63
N PRO A 219 12.38 -14.46 12.41
CA PRO A 219 12.04 -15.13 11.15
C PRO A 219 12.28 -14.27 9.91
N PHE A 220 11.97 -12.97 9.97
CA PHE A 220 12.26 -12.06 8.86
C PHE A 220 13.76 -11.80 8.72
N ALA A 221 14.46 -11.60 9.82
CA ALA A 221 15.90 -11.40 9.81
C ALA A 221 16.64 -12.60 9.19
N GLN A 222 16.24 -13.84 9.48
CA GLN A 222 16.79 -15.05 8.89
C GLN A 222 16.56 -15.12 7.38
N SER A 223 15.33 -14.86 6.91
CA SER A 223 15.01 -14.81 5.48
C SER A 223 15.85 -13.76 4.76
N LEU A 224 15.98 -12.56 5.35
CA LEU A 224 16.75 -11.46 4.77
C LEU A 224 18.24 -11.78 4.68
N ARG A 225 18.84 -12.34 5.72
CA ARG A 225 20.25 -12.78 5.70
C ARG A 225 20.49 -13.85 4.64
N TRP A 226 19.56 -14.76 4.44
CA TRP A 226 19.65 -15.80 3.41
C TRP A 226 19.55 -15.25 1.99
N HIS A 227 18.56 -14.41 1.73
CA HIS A 227 18.29 -13.93 0.37
C HIS A 227 19.11 -12.69 -0.03
N LEU A 228 19.59 -11.90 0.94
CA LEU A 228 20.31 -10.64 0.77
C LEU A 228 21.54 -10.57 1.69
N PRO A 229 22.48 -11.53 1.63
CA PRO A 229 23.62 -11.58 2.57
C PRO A 229 24.54 -10.35 2.52
N HIS A 230 24.54 -9.63 1.40
CA HIS A 230 25.33 -8.41 1.19
C HIS A 230 24.63 -7.14 1.69
N ALA A 231 23.30 -7.16 1.87
CA ALA A 231 22.54 -5.98 2.29
C ALA A 231 22.60 -5.78 3.81
N ARG A 232 22.69 -4.53 4.24
CA ARG A 232 22.68 -4.22 5.67
C ARG A 232 21.26 -4.35 6.23
N LEU A 233 21.13 -5.14 7.28
CA LEU A 233 19.89 -5.24 8.05
C LEU A 233 19.84 -4.06 9.02
N VAL A 234 18.83 -3.21 8.93
CA VAL A 234 18.63 -2.04 9.80
C VAL A 234 17.35 -2.22 10.59
N TYR A 235 17.43 -2.23 11.91
CA TYR A 235 16.22 -2.34 12.73
C TYR A 235 15.50 -1.00 12.85
N ASP A 236 14.17 -1.07 12.72
CA ASP A 236 13.30 0.10 12.72
C ASP A 236 13.34 0.83 14.09
N LYS A 237 13.72 2.11 14.05
CA LYS A 237 13.73 3.02 15.18
C LYS A 237 12.42 3.02 15.98
N PHE A 238 11.28 3.05 15.27
CA PHE A 238 9.98 3.14 15.93
C PHE A 238 9.65 1.87 16.72
N HIS A 239 10.07 0.71 16.24
CA HIS A 239 9.92 -0.54 16.97
C HIS A 239 10.81 -0.58 18.22
N VAL A 240 12.06 -0.14 18.12
CA VAL A 240 12.95 -0.01 19.29
C VAL A 240 12.37 0.94 20.34
N LEU A 241 11.91 2.12 19.92
CA LEU A 241 11.32 3.11 20.85
C LEU A 241 9.97 2.65 21.41
N ARG A 242 9.21 1.84 20.67
CA ARG A 242 8.00 1.18 21.18
C ARG A 242 8.34 0.27 22.37
N HIS A 243 9.36 -0.57 22.25
CA HIS A 243 9.80 -1.42 23.36
C HIS A 243 10.27 -0.59 24.57
N ALA A 244 10.93 0.54 24.34
CA ALA A 244 11.28 1.45 25.43
C ALA A 244 10.03 2.07 26.10
N SER A 245 9.03 2.41 25.31
CA SER A 245 7.75 2.91 25.80
C SER A 245 6.96 1.84 26.58
N GLU A 246 7.00 0.60 26.11
CA GLU A 246 6.44 -0.55 26.83
C GLU A 246 7.14 -0.76 28.19
N ALA A 247 8.46 -0.61 28.26
CA ALA A 247 9.22 -0.69 29.50
C ALA A 247 8.86 0.44 30.50
N VAL A 248 8.57 1.66 30.01
CA VAL A 248 8.04 2.75 30.85
C VAL A 248 6.65 2.38 31.41
N ASP A 249 5.74 1.87 30.56
CA ASP A 249 4.38 1.49 30.98
C ASP A 249 4.39 0.29 31.95
N GLU A 250 5.27 -0.68 31.74
CA GLU A 250 5.45 -1.80 32.67
C GLU A 250 5.95 -1.30 34.03
N THR A 251 6.92 -0.39 34.04
CA THR A 251 7.41 0.29 35.26
C THR A 251 6.27 1.07 35.94
N ARG A 252 5.47 1.82 35.19
CA ARG A 252 4.31 2.56 35.71
C ARG A 252 3.31 1.62 36.38
N ARG A 253 2.99 0.50 35.76
CA ARG A 253 2.07 -0.50 36.33
C ARG A 253 2.64 -1.08 37.62
N ALA A 254 3.91 -1.46 37.63
CA ALA A 254 4.57 -1.97 38.84
C ALA A 254 4.53 -0.95 39.98
N GLU A 255 4.79 0.35 39.71
CA GLU A 255 4.73 1.39 40.72
C GLU A 255 3.29 1.68 41.20
N PHE A 256 2.29 1.58 40.31
CA PHE A 256 0.87 1.71 40.66
C PHE A 256 0.43 0.65 41.67
N PHE A 257 0.85 -0.60 41.52
CA PHE A 257 0.52 -1.67 42.44
C PHE A 257 1.35 -1.65 43.72
N ARG A 258 2.57 -1.12 43.66
CA ARG A 258 3.45 -0.99 44.83
C ARG A 258 3.05 0.14 45.80
N LYS A 259 2.45 1.22 45.27
CA LYS A 259 2.05 2.39 46.03
C LYS A 259 0.60 2.29 46.53
N ARG A 260 0.30 3.01 47.60
CA ARG A 260 -1.07 3.12 48.18
C ARG A 260 -1.43 4.60 48.36
N GLY A 261 -2.70 4.92 48.60
CA GLY A 261 -3.18 6.29 48.85
C GLY A 261 -2.91 7.26 47.72
N GLU A 262 -2.56 8.49 48.06
CA GLU A 262 -2.31 9.59 47.12
C GLU A 262 -1.23 9.30 46.09
N ALA A 263 -0.15 8.63 46.48
CA ALA A 263 0.93 8.27 45.58
C ALA A 263 0.48 7.29 44.46
N ARG A 264 -0.56 6.47 44.69
CA ARG A 264 -1.21 5.63 43.69
C ARG A 264 -2.12 6.46 42.77
N ALA A 265 -2.86 7.41 43.35
CA ALA A 265 -3.73 8.31 42.59
C ALA A 265 -2.94 9.13 41.54
N LEU A 266 -1.77 9.60 41.88
CA LEU A 266 -0.87 10.37 40.98
C LEU A 266 -0.40 9.55 39.77
N VAL A 267 -0.22 8.24 39.90
CA VAL A 267 0.21 7.36 38.77
C VAL A 267 -0.98 6.96 37.90
N ARG A 268 -2.20 7.02 38.46
CA ARG A 268 -3.44 6.63 37.76
C ARG A 268 -3.69 7.56 36.55
N GLY A 269 -4.02 6.99 35.40
CA GLY A 269 -4.35 7.76 34.19
C GLY A 269 -3.16 8.40 33.47
N LYS A 270 -1.95 8.39 34.03
CA LYS A 270 -0.78 9.10 33.47
C LYS A 270 -0.02 8.32 32.38
N ARG A 271 -0.59 7.25 31.83
CA ARG A 271 0.04 6.44 30.78
C ARG A 271 0.44 7.28 29.57
N TRP A 272 -0.50 7.98 28.98
CA TRP A 272 -0.27 8.73 27.76
C TRP A 272 0.71 9.89 27.93
N LEU A 273 0.70 10.53 29.10
CA LEU A 273 1.63 11.57 29.48
C LEU A 273 3.07 11.04 29.54
N LEU A 274 3.28 9.89 30.15
CA LEU A 274 4.58 9.22 30.27
C LEU A 274 5.12 8.68 28.93
N LEU A 275 4.26 8.48 27.93
CA LEU A 275 4.66 7.99 26.61
C LEU A 275 4.99 9.12 25.62
N ARG A 276 4.67 10.37 25.94
CA ARG A 276 5.06 11.54 25.11
C ARG A 276 6.48 11.96 25.41
N SER A 277 7.20 12.49 24.42
CA SER A 277 8.54 13.10 24.64
C SER A 277 8.39 14.45 25.34
N TRP A 278 9.36 14.80 26.18
CA TRP A 278 9.39 16.08 26.90
C TRP A 278 9.22 17.30 26.00
N THR A 279 9.79 17.25 24.80
CA THR A 279 9.73 18.32 23.80
C THR A 279 8.32 18.57 23.25
N HIS A 280 7.45 17.56 23.28
CA HIS A 280 6.08 17.61 22.76
C HIS A 280 5.02 17.82 23.88
N LEU A 281 5.46 18.10 25.10
CA LEU A 281 4.58 18.38 26.22
C LEU A 281 4.35 19.89 26.35
N ASP A 282 3.12 20.28 26.65
CA ASP A 282 2.78 21.63 27.04
C ASP A 282 3.25 21.97 28.48
N ARG A 283 2.97 23.16 28.96
CA ARG A 283 3.43 23.64 30.27
C ARG A 283 2.76 22.85 31.42
N GLU A 284 1.48 22.58 31.31
CA GLU A 284 0.69 21.88 32.32
C GLU A 284 1.12 20.40 32.43
N ASP A 285 1.25 19.73 31.30
CA ASP A 285 1.77 18.36 31.22
C ASP A 285 3.16 18.22 31.83
N ARG A 286 4.05 19.18 31.56
CA ARG A 286 5.40 19.20 32.17
C ARG A 286 5.37 19.41 33.67
N GLN A 287 4.47 20.26 34.17
CA GLN A 287 4.30 20.47 35.60
C GLN A 287 3.79 19.18 36.27
N THR A 288 2.77 18.56 35.72
CA THR A 288 2.24 17.27 36.19
C THR A 288 3.34 16.20 36.23
N LEU A 289 4.20 16.11 35.21
CA LEU A 289 5.32 15.16 35.25
C LEU A 289 6.37 15.49 36.31
N ARG A 290 6.69 16.78 36.54
CA ARG A 290 7.63 17.18 37.58
C ARG A 290 7.13 16.72 38.96
N GLU A 291 5.86 16.95 39.27
CA GLU A 291 5.23 16.53 40.51
C GLU A 291 5.27 15.00 40.66
N LEU A 292 4.89 14.28 39.60
CA LEU A 292 4.95 12.84 39.58
C LEU A 292 6.38 12.30 39.81
N PHE A 293 7.38 12.92 39.21
CA PHE A 293 8.78 12.51 39.30
C PHE A 293 9.41 12.85 40.65
N ALA A 294 9.00 13.93 41.28
CA ALA A 294 9.40 14.26 42.66
C ALA A 294 8.99 13.16 43.64
N LEU A 295 7.80 12.60 43.46
CA LEU A 295 7.23 11.55 44.29
C LEU A 295 7.60 10.12 43.88
N ASN A 296 8.03 9.94 42.63
CA ASN A 296 8.38 8.63 42.11
C ASN A 296 9.66 8.60 41.27
N ARG A 297 10.80 8.51 41.95
CA ARG A 297 12.13 8.51 41.32
C ARG A 297 12.32 7.35 40.33
N ARG A 298 11.62 6.21 40.48
CA ARG A 298 11.72 5.07 39.54
C ARG A 298 11.05 5.38 38.21
N LEU A 299 9.88 6.04 38.24
CA LEU A 299 9.23 6.54 37.04
C LEU A 299 10.02 7.64 36.35
N ALA A 300 10.58 8.57 37.09
CA ALA A 300 11.48 9.59 36.57
C ALA A 300 12.66 8.96 35.80
N LYS A 301 13.32 7.97 36.38
CA LYS A 301 14.42 7.24 35.74
C LYS A 301 13.98 6.49 34.51
N ALA A 302 12.83 5.80 34.55
CA ALA A 302 12.30 5.09 33.40
C ALA A 302 12.01 6.04 32.23
N TYR A 303 11.40 7.19 32.50
CA TYR A 303 11.12 8.21 31.52
C TYR A 303 12.41 8.76 30.87
N LEU A 304 13.40 9.16 31.69
CA LEU A 304 14.68 9.67 31.23
C LEU A 304 15.44 8.64 30.38
N LEU A 305 15.48 7.38 30.81
CA LEU A 305 16.12 6.31 30.05
C LEU A 305 15.50 6.12 28.66
N ARG A 306 14.17 6.19 28.57
CA ARG A 306 13.46 6.10 27.28
C ARG A 306 13.77 7.31 26.39
N ASP A 307 13.74 8.52 26.96
CA ASP A 307 14.00 9.75 26.20
C ASP A 307 15.45 9.82 25.72
N GLN A 308 16.41 9.46 26.57
CA GLN A 308 17.83 9.33 26.20
C GLN A 308 18.04 8.33 25.07
N LEU A 309 17.39 7.16 25.10
CA LEU A 309 17.52 6.16 24.04
C LEU A 309 17.14 6.72 22.68
N GLY A 310 16.18 7.66 22.63
CA GLY A 310 15.79 8.35 21.41
C GLY A 310 16.92 9.10 20.70
N GLN A 311 17.93 9.53 21.47
CA GLN A 311 19.09 10.27 20.94
C GLN A 311 20.05 9.38 20.14
N LEU A 312 19.96 8.04 20.25
CA LEU A 312 20.83 7.09 19.54
C LEU A 312 20.86 7.32 18.02
N TRP A 313 19.73 7.70 17.43
CA TRP A 313 19.61 7.93 15.99
C TRP A 313 20.09 9.30 15.51
N SER A 314 20.52 10.19 16.41
CA SER A 314 21.18 11.45 16.03
C SER A 314 22.66 11.26 15.66
N TYR A 315 23.28 10.18 16.13
CA TYR A 315 24.68 9.89 15.81
C TYR A 315 24.85 9.49 14.33
N ARG A 316 25.94 10.01 13.73
CA ARG A 316 26.32 9.67 12.34
C ARG A 316 27.41 8.61 12.30
N ALA A 317 28.34 8.62 13.24
CA ALA A 317 29.44 7.67 13.33
C ALA A 317 29.07 6.51 14.25
N GLU A 318 29.31 5.27 13.79
CA GLU A 318 29.01 4.06 14.55
C GLU A 318 29.73 4.02 15.90
N GLY A 319 31.01 4.42 15.95
CA GLY A 319 31.78 4.42 17.19
C GLY A 319 31.15 5.24 18.32
N TRP A 320 30.62 6.44 18.00
CA TRP A 320 29.91 7.25 18.97
C TRP A 320 28.56 6.66 19.38
N ALA A 321 27.78 6.12 18.41
CA ALA A 321 26.54 5.44 18.71
C ALA A 321 26.75 4.21 19.59
N ARG A 322 27.78 3.41 19.30
CA ARG A 322 28.19 2.24 20.09
C ARG A 322 28.61 2.63 21.50
N ARG A 323 29.44 3.67 21.65
CA ARG A 323 29.85 4.20 22.95
C ARG A 323 28.66 4.70 23.77
N PHE A 324 27.79 5.47 23.16
CA PHE A 324 26.54 5.93 23.78
C PHE A 324 25.70 4.76 24.29
N LEU A 325 25.40 3.78 23.42
CA LEU A 325 24.57 2.64 23.79
C LEU A 325 25.24 1.78 24.87
N SER A 326 26.54 1.56 24.80
CA SER A 326 27.30 0.82 25.83
C SER A 326 27.24 1.52 27.18
N THR A 327 27.34 2.82 27.22
CA THR A 327 27.21 3.63 28.46
C THR A 327 25.79 3.55 29.01
N TRP A 328 24.77 3.69 28.14
CA TRP A 328 23.38 3.56 28.51
C TRP A 328 23.07 2.15 29.07
N LEU A 329 23.54 1.09 28.43
CA LEU A 329 23.39 -0.30 28.89
C LEU A 329 24.06 -0.55 30.25
N ARG A 330 25.27 0.01 30.47
CA ARG A 330 25.95 -0.07 31.78
C ARG A 330 25.14 0.61 32.86
N ALA A 331 24.58 1.79 32.59
CA ALA A 331 23.75 2.51 33.53
C ALA A 331 22.52 1.71 34.00
N LEU A 332 21.95 0.84 33.15
CA LEU A 332 20.79 0.01 33.49
C LEU A 332 21.04 -0.96 34.66
N ARG A 333 22.27 -1.44 34.85
CA ARG A 333 22.61 -2.40 35.92
C ARG A 333 22.20 -1.89 37.30
N TRP A 334 22.38 -0.59 37.54
CA TRP A 334 22.20 0.05 38.83
C TRP A 334 20.78 0.62 39.05
N GLN A 335 19.95 0.67 38.02
CA GLN A 335 18.64 1.30 38.10
C GLN A 335 17.55 0.42 38.76
N ARG A 336 17.78 -0.87 38.89
CA ARG A 336 16.82 -1.84 39.45
C ARG A 336 15.42 -1.75 38.79
N LEU A 337 15.40 -1.59 37.45
CA LEU A 337 14.22 -1.51 36.60
C LEU A 337 14.14 -2.77 35.73
N PRO A 338 13.42 -3.83 36.13
CA PRO A 338 13.41 -5.13 35.42
C PRO A 338 13.01 -5.01 33.93
N ALA A 339 12.00 -4.15 33.64
CA ALA A 339 11.53 -3.90 32.28
C ALA A 339 12.64 -3.33 31.38
N PHE A 340 13.44 -2.38 31.91
CA PHE A 340 14.58 -1.82 31.19
C PHE A 340 15.77 -2.78 31.09
N GLN A 341 15.98 -3.66 32.07
CA GLN A 341 16.99 -4.71 31.97
C GLN A 341 16.63 -5.72 30.85
N LYS A 342 15.32 -6.06 30.72
CA LYS A 342 14.82 -6.87 29.60
C LYS A 342 15.04 -6.18 28.26
N LEU A 343 14.73 -4.88 28.18
CA LEU A 343 15.00 -4.06 26.99
C LEU A 343 16.52 -4.06 26.66
N GLY A 344 17.37 -3.86 27.67
CA GLY A 344 18.82 -3.88 27.48
C GLY A 344 19.33 -5.18 26.85
N ARG A 345 18.86 -6.34 27.30
CA ARG A 345 19.18 -7.64 26.71
C ARG A 345 18.72 -7.75 25.24
N LEU A 346 17.52 -7.22 24.94
CA LEU A 346 17.00 -7.16 23.56
C LEU A 346 17.93 -6.32 22.66
N LEU A 347 18.29 -5.12 23.10
CA LEU A 347 19.15 -4.21 22.34
C LEU A 347 20.56 -4.79 22.14
N THR A 348 21.13 -5.46 23.13
CA THR A 348 22.43 -6.14 23.02
C THR A 348 22.39 -7.24 21.98
N ARG A 349 21.33 -8.04 21.93
CA ARG A 349 21.14 -9.09 20.93
C ARG A 349 21.05 -8.56 19.50
N HIS A 350 20.48 -7.38 19.33
CA HIS A 350 20.22 -6.77 18.02
C HIS A 350 21.14 -5.57 17.71
N LEU A 351 22.28 -5.47 18.42
CA LEU A 351 23.17 -4.32 18.41
C LEU A 351 23.60 -3.91 17.00
N ASP A 352 24.09 -4.87 16.20
CA ASP A 352 24.63 -4.58 14.87
C ASP A 352 23.57 -4.01 13.93
N GLY A 353 22.34 -4.57 13.93
CA GLY A 353 21.24 -4.07 13.11
C GLY A 353 20.77 -2.68 13.55
N ILE A 354 20.88 -2.34 14.83
CA ILE A 354 20.57 -0.99 15.32
C ILE A 354 21.66 0.00 14.85
N LEU A 355 22.95 -0.37 14.96
CA LEU A 355 24.09 0.47 14.59
C LEU A 355 24.26 0.60 13.08
N ASN A 356 23.79 -0.35 12.28
CA ASN A 356 23.81 -0.27 10.81
C ASN A 356 23.12 0.98 10.26
N TYR A 357 22.22 1.60 11.02
CA TYR A 357 21.65 2.91 10.67
C TYR A 357 22.69 4.02 10.50
N CYS A 358 23.83 3.92 11.17
CA CYS A 358 24.94 4.89 11.01
C CYS A 358 25.54 4.83 9.61
N HIS A 359 25.54 3.66 8.98
CA HIS A 359 26.07 3.43 7.64
C HIS A 359 25.02 3.66 6.54
N GLU A 360 23.77 3.24 6.79
CA GLU A 360 22.68 3.34 5.82
C GLU A 360 21.48 4.06 6.45
N LYS A 361 21.34 5.34 6.11
CA LYS A 361 20.27 6.22 6.61
C LYS A 361 18.92 5.89 5.94
N VAL A 362 18.32 4.77 6.31
CA VAL A 362 17.00 4.40 5.79
C VAL A 362 15.90 5.35 6.27
N PRO A 363 14.94 5.72 5.43
CA PRO A 363 13.86 6.65 5.79
C PRO A 363 12.73 5.92 6.56
N PHE A 364 12.89 5.73 7.87
CA PHE A 364 11.97 5.01 8.75
C PHE A 364 10.51 5.46 8.64
N GLY A 365 10.24 6.77 8.61
CA GLY A 365 8.88 7.30 8.56
C GLY A 365 8.06 6.83 7.35
N LYS A 366 8.70 6.37 6.28
CA LYS A 366 8.00 5.83 5.10
C LYS A 366 7.32 4.49 5.38
N VAL A 367 7.90 3.63 6.21
CA VAL A 367 7.29 2.34 6.59
C VAL A 367 5.96 2.58 7.30
N GLU A 368 5.95 3.45 8.30
CA GLU A 368 4.73 3.79 9.05
C GLU A 368 3.67 4.46 8.17
N ALA A 369 4.08 5.40 7.31
CA ALA A 369 3.17 6.07 6.37
C ALA A 369 2.52 5.07 5.39
N ILE A 370 3.28 4.12 4.85
CA ILE A 370 2.76 3.06 3.96
C ILE A 370 1.74 2.20 4.71
N ASN A 371 2.08 1.75 5.90
CA ASN A 371 1.19 0.94 6.73
C ASN A 371 -0.08 1.70 7.12
N GLY A 372 0.02 3.00 7.40
CA GLY A 372 -1.11 3.89 7.62
C GLY A 372 -2.05 3.95 6.41
N ASN A 373 -1.51 4.10 5.20
CA ASN A 373 -2.28 4.10 3.95
C ASN A 373 -2.97 2.76 3.70
N ILE A 374 -2.29 1.64 3.95
CA ILE A 374 -2.87 0.29 3.80
C ILE A 374 -4.01 0.11 4.80
N ARG A 375 -3.82 0.47 6.07
CA ARG A 375 -4.88 0.39 7.10
C ARG A 375 -6.10 1.25 6.75
N ALA A 376 -5.89 2.45 6.22
CA ALA A 376 -6.98 3.33 5.75
C ALA A 376 -7.76 2.69 4.59
N MET A 377 -7.05 2.09 3.62
CA MET A 377 -7.65 1.38 2.50
C MET A 377 -8.46 0.16 2.95
N LEU A 378 -7.90 -0.64 3.88
CA LEU A 378 -8.57 -1.81 4.46
C LEU A 378 -9.85 -1.43 5.20
N ARG A 379 -9.83 -0.35 5.99
CA ARG A 379 -11.03 0.17 6.68
C ARG A 379 -12.09 0.64 5.70
N ARG A 380 -11.72 1.42 4.69
CA ARG A 380 -12.64 1.92 3.66
C ARG A 380 -13.29 0.78 2.87
N GLY A 381 -12.52 -0.24 2.51
CA GLY A 381 -13.00 -1.39 1.73
C GLY A 381 -13.63 -2.52 2.56
N ARG A 382 -13.70 -2.38 3.88
CA ARG A 382 -14.13 -3.43 4.82
C ARG A 382 -13.37 -4.75 4.66
N GLY A 383 -12.06 -4.63 4.35
CA GLY A 383 -11.16 -5.74 4.09
C GLY A 383 -10.97 -6.05 2.60
N TYR A 384 -9.89 -6.73 2.30
CA TYR A 384 -9.55 -7.21 0.96
C TYR A 384 -9.08 -8.65 1.03
N ARG A 385 -9.79 -9.57 0.36
CA ARG A 385 -9.36 -10.98 0.21
C ARG A 385 -8.33 -11.14 -0.91
N ASP A 386 -8.40 -10.30 -1.92
CA ASP A 386 -7.49 -10.28 -3.07
C ASP A 386 -6.32 -9.33 -2.76
N HIS A 387 -5.16 -9.90 -2.40
CA HIS A 387 -3.97 -9.14 -2.03
C HIS A 387 -3.36 -8.38 -3.21
N GLU A 388 -3.45 -8.90 -4.44
CA GLU A 388 -3.02 -8.18 -5.63
C GLU A 388 -3.85 -6.92 -5.84
N TYR A 389 -5.17 -7.04 -5.69
CA TYR A 389 -6.05 -5.89 -5.83
C TYR A 389 -5.78 -4.84 -4.74
N LEU A 390 -5.58 -5.26 -3.49
CA LEU A 390 -5.17 -4.36 -2.40
C LEU A 390 -3.86 -3.63 -2.74
N LEU A 391 -2.84 -4.36 -3.19
CA LEU A 391 -1.54 -3.80 -3.55
C LEU A 391 -1.69 -2.74 -4.64
N LEU A 392 -2.37 -3.05 -5.73
CA LEU A 392 -2.63 -2.13 -6.84
C LEU A 392 -3.37 -0.85 -6.39
N LYS A 393 -4.38 -0.99 -5.53
CA LYS A 393 -5.13 0.14 -4.96
C LYS A 393 -4.24 1.05 -4.14
N VAL A 394 -3.42 0.49 -3.25
CA VAL A 394 -2.53 1.28 -2.41
C VAL A 394 -1.44 1.96 -3.25
N GLN A 395 -0.86 1.26 -4.22
CA GLN A 395 0.11 1.84 -5.15
C GLN A 395 -0.49 3.01 -5.94
N ARG A 396 -1.71 2.87 -6.45
CA ARG A 396 -2.40 3.94 -7.19
C ARG A 396 -2.66 5.15 -6.29
N ALA A 397 -3.17 4.95 -5.08
CA ALA A 397 -3.42 6.03 -4.12
C ALA A 397 -2.13 6.76 -3.71
N THR A 398 -1.01 6.05 -3.56
CA THR A 398 0.29 6.63 -3.25
C THR A 398 0.85 7.45 -4.42
N ALA A 399 0.69 6.98 -5.65
CA ALA A 399 1.14 7.67 -6.86
C ALA A 399 0.36 8.96 -7.10
N THR A 400 -0.96 8.97 -6.90
CA THR A 400 -1.83 10.15 -7.08
C THR A 400 -1.45 11.26 -6.09
N ARG A 401 -1.12 10.93 -4.84
CA ARG A 401 -0.69 11.92 -3.84
C ARG A 401 0.63 12.63 -4.20
N ARG A 402 1.51 12.00 -4.98
CA ARG A 402 2.77 12.63 -5.41
C ARG A 402 2.59 13.64 -6.53
N LEU A 403 1.50 13.54 -7.28
CA LEU A 403 1.17 14.47 -8.36
C LEU A 403 0.45 15.72 -7.84
N GLN A 404 -0.02 15.71 -6.60
CA GLN A 404 -0.55 16.87 -5.92
C GLN A 404 0.59 17.48 -5.08
N PRO A 405 1.07 18.70 -5.39
CA PRO A 405 1.98 19.41 -4.49
C PRO A 405 1.33 19.55 -3.12
N ALA A 406 2.12 19.48 -2.07
CA ALA A 406 1.66 19.77 -0.72
C ALA A 406 1.07 21.19 -0.72
N ALA A 407 -0.23 21.29 -0.43
CA ALA A 407 -0.89 22.57 -0.24
C ALA A 407 -0.45 23.22 1.06
#